data_6ef5af0fcce43a62b23380449c67dcf4
#
_entry.id   6ef5af0fcce43a62b23380449c67dcf4
#
_cell.length_a   1.000
_cell.length_b   1.000
_cell.length_c   1.000
_cell.angle_alpha   90.00
_cell.angle_beta   90.00
_cell.angle_gamma   90.00
#
_symmetry.space_group_name_H-M   'P 1'
#
loop_
_entity.id
_entity.type
_entity.pdbx_description
1 polymer ?
#
loop_
_entity_poly.entity_id
_entity_poly.type
_entity_poly.pdbx_seq_one_letter_code
_entity_poly.pdbx_strand_id
1 'polypeptide(L)'
;MYTSIRPGQVWLDTAGKRIQAHGGSILYENGVYYWYGENKEHTDGQNGIWHWGVRCYSSKDLYNWQDEGLMIPPDEGNPASPLHPTSMMDRPHIIYNRMTRKYVCWLKIMCKDGTQRSTVLTSERLLGPYTIVRTGLRPLSMSAGDFDLAVASDGKAYYYFERVHSETICADLTEDYTNVTGYYSTHFPRPFPPFVREATAHFTRRGKHYLLTSGTTGYLPNPSEVAVADSWHGPYTIPVSYTHLTLPTIR
;
A
#
# COMPACT_ATOMS: atom_id res chain seq x y z
N MET A 1 6.63 -2.01 27.67
CA MET A 1 6.87 -1.03 26.59
C MET A 1 8.18 -1.36 25.89
N TYR A 2 8.19 -1.31 24.56
CA TYR A 2 9.40 -1.52 23.76
C TYR A 2 10.18 -0.21 23.63
N THR A 3 11.49 -0.32 23.48
CA THR A 3 12.43 0.80 23.29
C THR A 3 13.18 0.68 21.95
N SER A 4 12.85 -0.32 21.14
CA SER A 4 13.47 -0.58 19.85
C SER A 4 12.56 -1.43 18.97
N ILE A 5 12.76 -1.34 17.64
CA ILE A 5 12.19 -2.30 16.68
C ILE A 5 12.92 -3.64 16.87
N ARG A 6 12.17 -4.75 16.87
CA ARG A 6 12.68 -6.11 17.03
C ARG A 6 12.40 -6.93 15.77
N PRO A 7 13.26 -6.88 14.75
CA PRO A 7 13.06 -7.63 13.51
C PRO A 7 12.96 -9.13 13.77
N GLY A 8 12.10 -9.82 13.00
CA GLY A 8 11.91 -11.27 13.08
C GLY A 8 11.11 -11.78 14.27
N GLN A 9 10.60 -10.89 15.11
CA GLN A 9 9.65 -11.23 16.16
C GLN A 9 8.23 -10.84 15.74
N VAL A 10 7.24 -11.55 16.32
CA VAL A 10 5.84 -11.13 16.18
C VAL A 10 5.67 -9.77 16.85
N TRP A 11 5.16 -8.79 16.09
CA TRP A 11 4.85 -7.49 16.63
C TRP A 11 3.54 -7.53 17.41
N LEU A 12 3.63 -7.04 18.65
CA LEU A 12 2.50 -6.98 19.57
C LEU A 12 2.12 -5.52 19.82
N ASP A 13 0.84 -5.28 19.98
CA ASP A 13 0.31 -4.00 20.44
C ASP A 13 0.56 -3.79 21.96
N THR A 14 0.14 -2.66 22.48
CA THR A 14 0.28 -2.32 23.91
C THR A 14 -0.54 -3.21 24.83
N ALA A 15 -1.53 -3.93 24.31
CA ALA A 15 -2.32 -4.93 25.05
C ALA A 15 -1.74 -6.36 24.93
N GLY A 16 -0.60 -6.53 24.20
CA GLY A 16 0.04 -7.83 24.01
C GLY A 16 -0.59 -8.70 22.93
N LYS A 17 -1.48 -8.14 22.09
CA LYS A 17 -2.08 -8.83 20.95
C LYS A 17 -1.22 -8.64 19.70
N ARG A 18 -1.23 -9.62 18.81
CA ARG A 18 -0.56 -9.53 17.51
C ARG A 18 -1.12 -8.40 16.67
N ILE A 19 -0.24 -7.55 16.11
CA ILE A 19 -0.63 -6.50 15.17
C ILE A 19 -1.14 -7.12 13.87
N GLN A 20 -2.26 -6.60 13.39
CA GLN A 20 -2.99 -7.03 12.19
C GLN A 20 -3.03 -5.87 11.18
N ALA A 21 -1.88 -5.60 10.56
CA ALA A 21 -1.73 -4.50 9.59
C ALA A 21 -0.92 -4.96 8.36
N HIS A 22 -1.35 -6.08 7.76
CA HIS A 22 -0.68 -6.66 6.60
C HIS A 22 -0.80 -5.74 5.37
N GLY A 23 0.28 -5.65 4.59
CA GLY A 23 0.29 -4.99 3.28
C GLY A 23 -0.09 -3.51 3.26
N GLY A 24 -0.16 -2.86 4.42
CA GLY A 24 -0.59 -1.48 4.56
C GLY A 24 0.56 -0.47 4.56
N SER A 25 0.30 0.69 5.16
CA SER A 25 1.23 1.79 5.23
C SER A 25 1.17 2.51 6.58
N ILE A 26 2.05 3.48 6.76
CA ILE A 26 2.09 4.36 7.94
C ILE A 26 1.84 5.80 7.50
N LEU A 27 0.88 6.46 8.13
CA LEU A 27 0.62 7.89 7.96
C LEU A 27 1.04 8.63 9.24
N TYR A 28 1.72 9.76 9.09
CA TYR A 28 2.08 10.62 10.21
C TYR A 28 1.22 11.87 10.21
N GLU A 29 0.54 12.11 11.32
CA GLU A 29 -0.33 13.27 11.49
C GLU A 29 -0.30 13.78 12.93
N ASN A 30 -0.11 15.09 13.11
CA ASN A 30 -0.17 15.77 14.40
C ASN A 30 0.67 15.12 15.52
N GLY A 31 1.86 14.62 15.18
CA GLY A 31 2.77 14.01 16.16
C GLY A 31 2.49 12.53 16.44
N VAL A 32 1.57 11.91 15.73
CA VAL A 32 1.17 10.50 15.88
C VAL A 32 1.39 9.76 14.56
N TYR A 33 1.94 8.56 14.65
CA TYR A 33 2.04 7.61 13.55
C TYR A 33 0.81 6.70 13.58
N TYR A 34 0.18 6.49 12.44
CA TYR A 34 -0.95 5.59 12.25
C TYR A 34 -0.54 4.49 11.28
N TRP A 35 -0.36 3.27 11.79
CA TRP A 35 -0.08 2.08 10.99
C TRP A 35 -1.38 1.34 10.74
N TYR A 36 -1.77 1.22 9.50
CA TYR A 36 -2.98 0.53 9.08
C TYR A 36 -2.66 -0.52 8.01
N GLY A 37 -3.50 -1.54 7.94
CA GLY A 37 -3.34 -2.62 6.97
C GLY A 37 -4.50 -3.61 7.04
N GLU A 38 -4.43 -4.62 6.20
CA GLU A 38 -5.41 -5.70 6.17
C GLU A 38 -5.42 -6.43 7.51
N ASN A 39 -6.60 -6.57 8.09
CA ASN A 39 -6.77 -7.45 9.24
C ASN A 39 -6.89 -8.90 8.78
N LYS A 40 -5.96 -9.75 9.20
CA LYS A 40 -5.91 -11.18 8.90
C LYS A 40 -6.32 -12.05 10.10
N GLU A 41 -6.93 -11.46 11.14
CA GLU A 41 -7.25 -12.14 12.40
C GLU A 41 -8.12 -13.39 12.22
N HIS A 42 -9.03 -13.38 11.24
CA HIS A 42 -9.95 -14.48 10.97
C HIS A 42 -9.54 -15.35 9.77
N THR A 43 -8.35 -15.13 9.23
CA THR A 43 -7.85 -15.87 8.05
C THR A 43 -7.00 -17.04 8.48
N ASP A 44 -7.38 -18.26 8.10
CA ASP A 44 -6.60 -19.49 8.34
C ASP A 44 -6.01 -20.10 7.05
N GLY A 45 -6.28 -19.49 5.91
CA GLY A 45 -5.85 -19.93 4.58
C GLY A 45 -6.72 -21.02 3.95
N GLN A 46 -7.76 -21.52 4.65
CA GLN A 46 -8.67 -22.60 4.17
C GLN A 46 -10.15 -22.23 4.27
N ASN A 47 -10.51 -21.31 5.15
CA ASN A 47 -11.90 -20.90 5.40
C ASN A 47 -12.49 -19.94 4.36
N GLY A 48 -11.73 -19.58 3.33
CA GLY A 48 -12.15 -18.64 2.29
C GLY A 48 -12.17 -17.17 2.72
N ILE A 49 -11.85 -16.88 3.96
CA ILE A 49 -11.73 -15.49 4.46
C ILE A 49 -10.36 -14.94 4.05
N TRP A 50 -10.37 -13.86 3.27
CA TRP A 50 -9.14 -13.20 2.84
C TRP A 50 -8.72 -12.08 3.78
N HIS A 51 -9.68 -11.30 4.27
CA HIS A 51 -9.46 -10.21 5.21
C HIS A 51 -10.66 -10.02 6.14
N TRP A 52 -10.45 -9.25 7.22
CA TRP A 52 -11.51 -8.80 8.12
C TRP A 52 -11.50 -7.27 8.24
N GLY A 53 -11.52 -6.60 7.06
CA GLY A 53 -11.42 -5.14 6.97
C GLY A 53 -9.99 -4.61 7.11
N VAL A 54 -9.89 -3.31 7.34
CA VAL A 54 -8.63 -2.59 7.57
C VAL A 54 -8.56 -2.16 9.03
N ARG A 55 -7.52 -2.62 9.74
CA ARG A 55 -7.26 -2.27 11.13
C ARG A 55 -6.21 -1.19 11.23
N CYS A 56 -6.30 -0.34 12.24
CA CYS A 56 -5.38 0.76 12.48
C CYS A 56 -4.78 0.70 13.88
N TYR A 57 -3.55 1.14 13.98
CA TYR A 57 -2.81 1.29 15.25
C TYR A 57 -2.17 2.65 15.29
N SER A 58 -2.10 3.27 16.48
CA SER A 58 -1.42 4.54 16.68
C SER A 58 -0.15 4.39 17.52
N SER A 59 0.85 5.23 17.26
CA SER A 59 2.10 5.27 18.02
C SER A 59 2.71 6.66 18.01
N LYS A 60 3.42 7.01 19.08
CA LYS A 60 4.24 8.24 19.14
C LYS A 60 5.74 7.98 18.95
N ASP A 61 6.13 6.71 18.92
CA ASP A 61 7.55 6.31 18.96
C ASP A 61 7.93 5.22 17.95
N LEU A 62 6.96 4.70 17.16
CA LEU A 62 7.10 3.58 16.22
C LEU A 62 7.43 2.23 16.87
N TYR A 63 7.48 2.13 18.19
CA TYR A 63 7.79 0.91 18.93
C TYR A 63 6.56 0.35 19.64
N ASN A 64 5.72 1.26 20.19
CA ASN A 64 4.57 0.93 21.02
C ASN A 64 3.29 1.35 20.30
N TRP A 65 2.52 0.38 19.85
CA TRP A 65 1.35 0.56 19.01
C TRP A 65 0.08 0.29 19.79
N GLN A 66 -0.79 1.29 19.88
CA GLN A 66 -2.11 1.16 20.45
C GLN A 66 -3.10 0.77 19.36
N ASP A 67 -3.96 -0.22 19.64
CA ASP A 67 -5.02 -0.63 18.73
C ASP A 67 -6.15 0.40 18.70
N GLU A 68 -6.44 0.94 17.52
CA GLU A 68 -7.54 1.89 17.25
C GLU A 68 -8.78 1.18 16.67
N GLY A 69 -8.72 -0.13 16.46
CA GLY A 69 -9.79 -0.93 15.90
C GLY A 69 -9.87 -0.92 14.38
N LEU A 70 -11.02 -1.33 13.85
CA LEU A 70 -11.28 -1.36 12.41
C LEU A 70 -11.67 0.05 11.92
N MET A 71 -10.80 0.65 11.09
CA MET A 71 -11.10 1.92 10.43
C MET A 71 -11.97 1.73 9.17
N ILE A 72 -11.87 0.56 8.52
CA ILE A 72 -12.76 0.13 7.43
C ILE A 72 -13.23 -1.28 7.80
N PRO A 73 -14.45 -1.45 8.30
CA PRO A 73 -14.99 -2.76 8.64
C PRO A 73 -15.29 -3.60 7.40
N PRO A 74 -15.36 -4.94 7.52
CA PRO A 74 -15.82 -5.79 6.45
C PRO A 74 -17.31 -5.54 6.17
N ASP A 75 -17.71 -5.78 4.92
CA ASP A 75 -19.11 -5.76 4.48
C ASP A 75 -19.63 -7.20 4.35
N GLU A 76 -19.98 -7.80 5.47
CA GLU A 76 -20.44 -9.20 5.54
C GLU A 76 -21.79 -9.43 4.85
N GLY A 77 -22.61 -8.37 4.77
CA GLY A 77 -23.97 -8.46 4.24
C GLY A 77 -24.04 -8.48 2.69
N ASN A 78 -22.96 -8.14 2.00
CA ASN A 78 -22.95 -8.02 0.54
C ASN A 78 -21.80 -8.80 -0.09
N PRO A 79 -22.04 -10.03 -0.56
CA PRO A 79 -20.99 -10.86 -1.19
C PRO A 79 -20.35 -10.27 -2.46
N ALA A 80 -20.98 -9.26 -3.07
CA ALA A 80 -20.44 -8.55 -4.23
C ALA A 80 -19.58 -7.33 -3.84
N SER A 81 -19.55 -6.98 -2.57
CA SER A 81 -18.75 -5.86 -2.07
C SER A 81 -17.25 -6.15 -2.17
N PRO A 82 -16.44 -5.17 -2.59
CA PRO A 82 -14.98 -5.30 -2.51
C PRO A 82 -14.47 -5.41 -1.07
N LEU A 83 -15.31 -5.07 -0.08
CA LEU A 83 -15.02 -5.20 1.35
C LEU A 83 -15.58 -6.48 1.97
N HIS A 84 -16.22 -7.36 1.19
CA HIS A 84 -16.68 -8.65 1.72
C HIS A 84 -15.48 -9.51 2.15
N PRO A 85 -15.55 -10.24 3.28
CA PRO A 85 -14.43 -11.03 3.81
C PRO A 85 -13.76 -11.99 2.82
N THR A 86 -14.51 -12.49 1.83
CA THR A 86 -13.97 -13.38 0.79
C THR A 86 -13.40 -12.66 -0.43
N SER A 87 -13.52 -11.32 -0.49
CA SER A 87 -12.87 -10.52 -1.52
C SER A 87 -11.36 -10.51 -1.28
N MET A 88 -10.56 -10.73 -2.32
CA MET A 88 -9.11 -10.68 -2.20
C MET A 88 -8.63 -9.22 -2.23
N MET A 89 -9.00 -8.50 -1.17
CA MET A 89 -8.63 -7.10 -0.95
C MET A 89 -7.26 -7.01 -0.30
N ASP A 90 -6.37 -6.24 -0.91
CA ASP A 90 -5.01 -6.02 -0.44
C ASP A 90 -4.64 -4.54 -0.47
N ARG A 91 -3.51 -4.23 0.18
CA ARG A 91 -2.77 -2.97 0.05
C ARG A 91 -3.59 -1.71 0.32
N PRO A 92 -4.26 -1.57 1.48
CA PRO A 92 -4.86 -0.28 1.83
C PRO A 92 -3.78 0.79 1.91
N HIS A 93 -3.97 1.89 1.19
CA HIS A 93 -3.09 3.06 1.26
C HIS A 93 -3.93 4.34 1.32
N ILE A 94 -3.61 5.22 2.27
CA ILE A 94 -4.38 6.42 2.56
C ILE A 94 -3.51 7.65 2.36
N ILE A 95 -4.06 8.63 1.63
CA ILE A 95 -3.49 9.97 1.50
C ILE A 95 -4.53 11.02 1.85
N TYR A 96 -4.09 12.17 2.38
CA TYR A 96 -4.97 13.28 2.71
C TYR A 96 -4.99 14.31 1.59
N ASN A 97 -6.19 14.63 1.11
CA ASN A 97 -6.43 15.67 0.11
C ASN A 97 -6.79 16.99 0.81
N ARG A 98 -5.89 17.95 0.76
CA ARG A 98 -6.07 19.26 1.41
C ARG A 98 -7.19 20.11 0.79
N MET A 99 -7.41 19.96 -0.52
CA MET A 99 -8.44 20.71 -1.25
C MET A 99 -9.84 20.25 -0.88
N THR A 100 -10.08 18.94 -0.90
CA THR A 100 -11.38 18.36 -0.55
C THR A 100 -11.55 18.13 0.95
N ARG A 101 -10.45 18.23 1.73
CA ARG A 101 -10.37 17.94 3.17
C ARG A 101 -10.81 16.51 3.49
N LYS A 102 -10.45 15.55 2.63
CA LYS A 102 -10.79 14.13 2.80
C LYS A 102 -9.54 13.26 2.83
N TYR A 103 -9.61 12.21 3.60
CA TYR A 103 -8.73 11.05 3.47
C TYR A 103 -9.24 10.20 2.33
N VAL A 104 -8.36 9.84 1.41
CA VAL A 104 -8.65 9.02 0.24
C VAL A 104 -7.88 7.72 0.39
N CYS A 105 -8.59 6.62 0.51
CA CYS A 105 -8.05 5.27 0.63
C CYS A 105 -8.20 4.53 -0.69
N TRP A 106 -7.09 4.00 -1.19
CA TRP A 106 -7.09 3.07 -2.32
C TRP A 106 -6.86 1.66 -1.81
N LEU A 107 -7.55 0.71 -2.42
CA LEU A 107 -7.43 -0.73 -2.17
C LEU A 107 -7.17 -1.45 -3.49
N LYS A 108 -6.36 -2.49 -3.46
CA LYS A 108 -6.19 -3.44 -4.57
C LYS A 108 -7.15 -4.61 -4.37
N ILE A 109 -7.86 -4.99 -5.43
CA ILE A 109 -8.73 -6.16 -5.45
C ILE A 109 -8.23 -7.14 -6.52
N MET A 110 -7.82 -8.33 -6.12
CA MET A 110 -7.51 -9.41 -7.05
C MET A 110 -8.80 -10.09 -7.50
N CYS A 111 -9.13 -9.98 -8.77
CA CYS A 111 -10.37 -10.50 -9.32
C CYS A 111 -10.23 -11.94 -9.81
N LYS A 112 -11.32 -12.69 -9.78
CA LYS A 112 -11.36 -14.09 -10.26
C LYS A 112 -11.01 -14.27 -11.75
N ASP A 113 -11.12 -13.19 -12.54
CA ASP A 113 -10.74 -13.16 -13.96
C ASP A 113 -9.23 -12.96 -14.17
N GLY A 114 -8.43 -12.97 -13.09
CA GLY A 114 -6.98 -12.77 -13.12
C GLY A 114 -6.56 -11.31 -13.21
N THR A 115 -7.50 -10.36 -13.35
CA THR A 115 -7.17 -8.93 -13.33
C THR A 115 -7.06 -8.41 -11.89
N GLN A 116 -6.28 -7.35 -11.72
CA GLN A 116 -6.23 -6.60 -10.47
C GLN A 116 -6.82 -5.21 -10.71
N ARG A 117 -7.72 -4.81 -9.83
CA ARG A 117 -8.51 -3.58 -9.94
C ARG A 117 -8.40 -2.78 -8.65
N SER A 118 -8.68 -1.48 -8.74
CA SER A 118 -8.68 -0.62 -7.56
C SER A 118 -10.11 -0.31 -7.10
N THR A 119 -10.25 -0.18 -5.78
CA THR A 119 -11.42 0.41 -5.12
C THR A 119 -10.96 1.64 -4.36
N VAL A 120 -11.70 2.73 -4.44
CA VAL A 120 -11.37 3.99 -3.78
C VAL A 120 -12.47 4.37 -2.81
N LEU A 121 -12.06 4.71 -1.59
CA LEU A 121 -12.95 5.16 -0.53
C LEU A 121 -12.52 6.55 -0.04
N THR A 122 -13.46 7.30 0.52
CA THR A 122 -13.16 8.60 1.14
C THR A 122 -13.77 8.71 2.53
N SER A 123 -13.13 9.50 3.40
CA SER A 123 -13.63 9.85 4.72
C SER A 123 -13.22 11.29 5.08
N GLU A 124 -13.99 11.95 5.92
CA GLU A 124 -13.62 13.24 6.53
C GLU A 124 -12.67 13.07 7.72
N ARG A 125 -12.54 11.87 8.27
CA ARG A 125 -11.69 11.54 9.40
C ARG A 125 -10.78 10.35 9.07
N LEU A 126 -9.54 10.39 9.56
CA LEU A 126 -8.58 9.32 9.33
C LEU A 126 -9.11 7.93 9.73
N LEU A 127 -9.71 7.84 10.91
CA LEU A 127 -10.25 6.57 11.44
C LEU A 127 -11.65 6.23 10.90
N GLY A 128 -12.15 6.96 9.91
CA GLY A 128 -13.44 6.69 9.27
C GLY A 128 -14.65 7.40 9.93
N PRO A 129 -15.87 7.04 9.50
CA PRO A 129 -16.20 5.98 8.55
C PRO A 129 -15.77 6.33 7.11
N TYR A 130 -15.39 5.30 6.34
CA TYR A 130 -15.06 5.41 4.92
C TYR A 130 -16.23 4.99 4.05
N THR A 131 -16.43 5.73 2.94
CA THR A 131 -17.47 5.44 1.94
C THR A 131 -16.81 5.11 0.61
N ILE A 132 -17.21 4.03 -0.04
CA ILE A 132 -16.76 3.66 -1.38
C ILE A 132 -17.26 4.71 -2.37
N VAL A 133 -16.34 5.30 -3.13
CA VAL A 133 -16.63 6.28 -4.19
C VAL A 133 -16.37 5.71 -5.59
N ARG A 134 -15.48 4.71 -5.70
CA ARG A 134 -15.21 3.99 -6.94
C ARG A 134 -14.91 2.52 -6.64
N THR A 135 -15.33 1.64 -7.53
CA THR A 135 -15.00 0.21 -7.48
C THR A 135 -14.74 -0.33 -8.89
N GLY A 136 -13.96 -1.41 -8.98
CA GLY A 136 -13.65 -2.04 -10.26
C GLY A 136 -12.80 -1.17 -11.19
N LEU A 137 -12.14 -0.14 -10.67
CA LEU A 137 -11.32 0.78 -11.44
C LEU A 137 -10.10 0.05 -12.02
N ARG A 138 -9.86 0.25 -13.30
CA ARG A 138 -8.63 -0.16 -14.01
C ARG A 138 -7.86 1.10 -14.40
N PRO A 139 -6.94 1.59 -13.56
CA PRO A 139 -6.17 2.79 -13.87
C PRO A 139 -5.47 2.66 -15.22
N LEU A 140 -5.63 3.65 -16.10
CA LEU A 140 -5.08 3.62 -17.48
C LEU A 140 -5.50 2.39 -18.31
N SER A 141 -6.63 1.77 -17.98
CA SER A 141 -7.09 0.48 -18.55
C SER A 141 -6.15 -0.71 -18.26
N MET A 142 -5.23 -0.58 -17.30
CA MET A 142 -4.25 -1.58 -16.90
C MET A 142 -4.75 -2.45 -15.75
N SER A 143 -4.16 -3.63 -15.57
CA SER A 143 -4.24 -4.42 -14.34
C SER A 143 -3.23 -3.85 -13.36
N ALA A 144 -3.72 -3.26 -12.25
CA ALA A 144 -2.89 -2.55 -11.29
C ALA A 144 -2.62 -3.43 -10.07
N GLY A 145 -1.37 -3.86 -9.93
CA GLY A 145 -0.85 -4.70 -8.85
C GLY A 145 -0.51 -3.92 -7.58
N ASP A 146 0.57 -4.32 -6.93
CA ASP A 146 1.07 -3.65 -5.74
C ASP A 146 1.40 -2.19 -6.01
N PHE A 147 1.10 -1.32 -5.06
CA PHE A 147 1.18 0.11 -5.30
C PHE A 147 1.56 0.92 -4.06
N ASP A 148 1.93 2.16 -4.31
CA ASP A 148 2.12 3.22 -3.34
C ASP A 148 1.46 4.52 -3.83
N LEU A 149 1.08 5.39 -2.90
CA LEU A 149 0.54 6.72 -3.15
C LEU A 149 1.44 7.77 -2.50
N ALA A 150 1.69 8.85 -3.22
CA ALA A 150 2.48 9.95 -2.69
C ALA A 150 1.85 11.29 -3.03
N VAL A 151 1.98 12.26 -2.12
CA VAL A 151 1.47 13.63 -2.30
C VAL A 151 2.65 14.60 -2.25
N ALA A 152 2.77 15.43 -3.27
CA ALA A 152 3.75 16.49 -3.36
C ALA A 152 3.34 17.70 -2.51
N SER A 153 4.31 18.57 -2.22
CA SER A 153 4.06 19.80 -1.44
C SER A 153 3.08 20.78 -2.11
N ASP A 154 3.00 20.74 -3.44
CA ASP A 154 2.06 21.55 -4.24
C ASP A 154 0.64 20.97 -4.28
N GLY A 155 0.42 19.80 -3.68
CA GLY A 155 -0.88 19.13 -3.64
C GLY A 155 -1.13 18.17 -4.79
N LYS A 156 -0.23 18.02 -5.75
CA LYS A 156 -0.33 16.94 -6.72
C LYS A 156 -0.10 15.60 -6.06
N ALA A 157 -0.78 14.57 -6.54
CA ALA A 157 -0.61 13.22 -6.02
C ALA A 157 -0.30 12.24 -7.14
N TYR A 158 0.45 11.21 -6.76
CA TYR A 158 1.03 10.24 -7.67
C TYR A 158 0.68 8.83 -7.21
N TYR A 159 0.41 7.96 -8.19
CA TYR A 159 0.10 6.56 -8.01
C TYR A 159 1.19 5.72 -8.67
N TYR A 160 2.04 5.11 -7.84
CA TYR A 160 3.06 4.18 -8.29
C TYR A 160 2.50 2.77 -8.19
N PHE A 161 2.33 2.07 -9.29
CA PHE A 161 1.81 0.71 -9.27
C PHE A 161 2.52 -0.22 -10.23
N GLU A 162 2.54 -1.48 -9.89
CA GLU A 162 2.94 -2.53 -10.80
C GLU A 162 1.85 -2.70 -11.87
N ARG A 163 2.18 -2.51 -13.14
CA ARG A 163 1.38 -3.10 -14.22
C ARG A 163 1.66 -4.59 -14.20
N VAL A 164 0.70 -5.37 -13.71
CA VAL A 164 0.88 -6.76 -13.28
C VAL A 164 1.83 -7.54 -14.18
N HIS A 165 2.92 -7.99 -13.57
CA HIS A 165 4.00 -8.81 -14.10
C HIS A 165 4.71 -8.24 -15.34
N SER A 166 4.86 -6.90 -15.41
CA SER A 166 5.59 -6.27 -16.51
C SER A 166 6.50 -5.10 -16.10
N GLU A 167 5.96 -4.06 -15.50
CA GLU A 167 6.68 -2.80 -15.25
C GLU A 167 6.06 -2.00 -14.12
N THR A 168 6.76 -0.99 -13.62
CA THR A 168 6.21 -0.01 -12.67
C THR A 168 5.71 1.21 -13.41
N ILE A 169 4.50 1.64 -13.09
CA ILE A 169 3.85 2.84 -13.62
C ILE A 169 3.87 3.92 -12.54
N CYS A 170 4.21 5.16 -12.92
CA CYS A 170 3.91 6.34 -12.15
C CYS A 170 2.82 7.13 -12.89
N ALA A 171 1.65 7.31 -12.29
CA ALA A 171 0.54 8.05 -12.88
C ALA A 171 0.14 9.23 -12.01
N ASP A 172 -0.25 10.36 -12.64
CA ASP A 172 -0.83 11.50 -11.93
C ASP A 172 -2.26 11.17 -11.50
N LEU A 173 -2.60 11.45 -10.24
CA LEU A 173 -3.97 11.39 -9.76
C LEU A 173 -4.76 12.65 -10.14
N THR A 174 -6.08 12.51 -10.24
CA THR A 174 -7.01 13.64 -10.36
C THR A 174 -6.92 14.54 -9.12
N GLU A 175 -7.43 15.76 -9.22
CA GLU A 175 -7.38 16.76 -8.13
C GLU A 175 -8.04 16.25 -6.83
N ASP A 176 -9.06 15.41 -6.93
CA ASP A 176 -9.74 14.79 -5.78
C ASP A 176 -9.08 13.48 -5.31
N TYR A 177 -8.00 13.03 -5.96
CA TYR A 177 -7.25 11.80 -5.72
C TYR A 177 -8.04 10.50 -5.91
N THR A 178 -9.22 10.56 -6.55
CA THR A 178 -10.07 9.37 -6.69
C THR A 178 -9.91 8.63 -8.03
N ASN A 179 -9.10 9.14 -8.95
CA ASN A 179 -8.82 8.54 -10.26
C ASN A 179 -7.44 8.98 -10.76
N VAL A 180 -7.02 8.46 -11.92
CA VAL A 180 -5.84 8.89 -12.66
C VAL A 180 -6.23 9.90 -13.75
N THR A 181 -5.33 10.85 -14.07
CA THR A 181 -5.57 11.87 -15.10
C THR A 181 -5.40 11.33 -16.53
N GLY A 182 -4.62 10.25 -16.69
CA GLY A 182 -4.18 9.73 -17.98
C GLY A 182 -2.71 10.05 -18.30
N TYR A 183 -2.08 10.99 -17.59
CA TYR A 183 -0.64 11.21 -17.70
C TYR A 183 0.12 10.19 -16.84
N TYR A 184 1.13 9.53 -17.43
CA TYR A 184 1.94 8.53 -16.74
C TYR A 184 3.32 8.34 -17.38
N SER A 185 4.21 7.71 -16.63
CA SER A 185 5.51 7.22 -17.08
C SER A 185 5.70 5.76 -16.70
N THR A 186 6.60 5.08 -17.41
CA THR A 186 6.90 3.65 -17.22
C THR A 186 8.34 3.47 -16.78
N HIS A 187 8.57 2.52 -15.85
CA HIS A 187 9.87 2.27 -15.25
C HIS A 187 10.10 0.76 -15.10
N PHE A 188 11.36 0.34 -15.21
CA PHE A 188 11.83 -1.01 -14.93
C PHE A 188 11.06 -2.11 -15.68
N PRO A 189 10.89 -2.02 -17.01
CA PRO A 189 10.29 -3.12 -17.76
C PRO A 189 11.12 -4.38 -17.59
N ARG A 190 10.49 -5.48 -17.23
CA ARG A 190 11.11 -6.79 -17.02
C ARG A 190 10.28 -7.85 -17.75
N PRO A 191 10.91 -8.92 -18.25
CA PRO A 191 10.21 -9.84 -19.15
C PRO A 191 9.16 -10.71 -18.45
N PHE A 192 9.37 -11.08 -17.18
CA PHE A 192 8.51 -12.00 -16.45
C PHE A 192 8.93 -12.12 -14.96
N PRO A 193 8.06 -12.65 -14.08
CA PRO A 193 8.46 -13.05 -12.73
C PRO A 193 9.61 -14.08 -12.73
N PRO A 194 10.53 -14.07 -11.74
CA PRO A 194 10.50 -13.21 -10.55
C PRO A 194 11.21 -11.86 -10.73
N PHE A 195 11.59 -11.49 -11.95
CA PHE A 195 12.41 -10.32 -12.21
C PHE A 195 11.62 -9.01 -12.20
N VAL A 196 10.31 -9.06 -12.45
CA VAL A 196 9.41 -7.91 -12.36
C VAL A 196 9.42 -7.34 -10.94
N ARG A 197 9.26 -6.03 -10.83
CA ARG A 197 9.30 -5.32 -9.54
C ARG A 197 7.89 -5.05 -9.04
N GLU A 198 7.65 -5.41 -7.78
CA GLU A 198 6.39 -5.19 -7.06
C GLU A 198 6.65 -4.55 -5.69
N ALA A 199 5.61 -4.41 -4.87
CA ALA A 199 5.66 -3.83 -3.52
C ALA A 199 6.37 -2.47 -3.49
N THR A 200 6.07 -1.62 -4.48
CA THR A 200 6.67 -0.29 -4.60
C THR A 200 6.39 0.54 -3.36
N ALA A 201 7.44 1.16 -2.81
CA ALA A 201 7.35 2.17 -1.76
C ALA A 201 8.15 3.40 -2.19
N HIS A 202 7.49 4.56 -2.24
CA HIS A 202 8.08 5.84 -2.62
C HIS A 202 8.41 6.67 -1.38
N PHE A 203 9.56 7.33 -1.39
CA PHE A 203 9.89 8.37 -0.43
C PHE A 203 10.81 9.43 -1.05
N THR A 204 10.85 10.59 -0.43
CA THR A 204 11.75 11.69 -0.81
C THR A 204 12.81 11.91 0.25
N ARG A 205 14.05 12.17 -0.18
CA ARG A 205 15.14 12.55 0.70
C ARG A 205 16.10 13.50 -0.03
N ARG A 206 16.41 14.64 0.58
CA ARG A 206 17.35 15.65 0.04
C ARG A 206 17.04 16.05 -1.41
N GLY A 207 15.74 16.25 -1.69
CA GLY A 207 15.27 16.66 -3.02
C GLY A 207 15.28 15.58 -4.09
N LYS A 208 15.62 14.35 -3.74
CA LYS A 208 15.56 13.18 -4.63
C LYS A 208 14.35 12.31 -4.31
N HIS A 209 13.87 11.60 -5.32
CA HIS A 209 12.80 10.60 -5.23
C HIS A 209 13.43 9.21 -5.23
N TYR A 210 12.95 8.36 -4.35
CA TYR A 210 13.42 6.99 -4.20
C TYR A 210 12.24 6.04 -4.35
N LEU A 211 12.46 4.93 -5.06
CA LEU A 211 11.54 3.80 -5.15
C LEU A 211 12.23 2.57 -4.57
N LEU A 212 11.63 2.00 -3.54
CA LEU A 212 11.97 0.68 -3.03
C LEU A 212 11.03 -0.33 -3.67
N THR A 213 11.57 -1.45 -4.16
CA THR A 213 10.77 -2.49 -4.79
C THR A 213 11.31 -3.88 -4.42
N SER A 214 10.47 -4.90 -4.51
CA SER A 214 10.86 -6.30 -4.40
C SER A 214 10.66 -7.05 -5.71
N GLY A 215 11.25 -8.25 -5.83
CA GLY A 215 10.96 -9.14 -6.95
C GLY A 215 9.63 -9.87 -6.75
N THR A 216 9.09 -10.44 -7.81
CA THR A 216 7.79 -11.11 -7.84
C THR A 216 7.95 -12.59 -7.46
N THR A 217 8.10 -12.88 -6.17
CA THR A 217 8.30 -14.23 -5.63
C THR A 217 7.18 -14.66 -4.68
N GLY A 218 6.05 -13.96 -4.71
CA GLY A 218 4.97 -14.13 -3.73
C GLY A 218 5.47 -13.81 -2.32
N TYR A 219 5.29 -14.73 -1.38
CA TYR A 219 5.74 -14.54 0.01
C TYR A 219 7.16 -15.08 0.29
N LEU A 220 7.89 -15.49 -0.73
CA LEU A 220 9.29 -15.93 -0.56
C LEU A 220 10.23 -14.72 -0.54
N PRO A 221 11.26 -14.72 0.33
CA PRO A 221 12.27 -13.66 0.35
C PRO A 221 12.97 -13.51 -1.01
N ASN A 222 13.21 -12.26 -1.39
CA ASN A 222 13.95 -11.93 -2.61
C ASN A 222 14.75 -10.63 -2.42
N PRO A 223 15.71 -10.32 -3.32
CA PRO A 223 16.45 -9.07 -3.28
C PRO A 223 15.55 -7.85 -3.50
N SER A 224 15.66 -6.86 -2.62
CA SER A 224 15.05 -5.55 -2.82
C SER A 224 15.94 -4.69 -3.72
N GLU A 225 15.33 -3.81 -4.52
CA GLU A 225 16.04 -2.80 -5.30
C GLU A 225 15.65 -1.40 -4.85
N VAL A 226 16.61 -0.49 -4.90
CA VAL A 226 16.40 0.95 -4.68
C VAL A 226 16.70 1.67 -5.96
N ALA A 227 15.79 2.50 -6.43
CA ALA A 227 16.02 3.39 -7.56
C ALA A 227 15.89 4.84 -7.13
N VAL A 228 16.57 5.74 -7.82
CA VAL A 228 16.60 7.18 -7.51
C VAL A 228 16.35 8.01 -8.74
N ALA A 229 15.63 9.13 -8.58
CA ALA A 229 15.35 10.13 -9.61
C ALA A 229 15.38 11.55 -9.06
N ASP A 230 15.39 12.52 -9.97
CA ASP A 230 15.27 13.95 -9.66
C ASP A 230 13.83 14.48 -9.72
N SER A 231 12.90 13.68 -10.26
CA SER A 231 11.49 14.05 -10.39
C SER A 231 10.57 12.86 -10.13
N TRP A 232 9.29 13.16 -9.90
CA TRP A 232 8.23 12.16 -9.64
C TRP A 232 8.12 11.11 -10.75
N HIS A 233 8.23 11.52 -11.99
CA HIS A 233 8.16 10.67 -13.18
C HIS A 233 9.52 10.14 -13.66
N GLY A 234 10.57 10.32 -12.87
CA GLY A 234 11.91 9.85 -13.23
C GLY A 234 12.64 10.77 -14.22
N PRO A 235 13.58 10.24 -15.02
CA PRO A 235 13.92 8.82 -15.11
C PRO A 235 14.54 8.28 -13.80
N TYR A 236 14.11 7.09 -13.40
CA TYR A 236 14.67 6.39 -12.25
C TYR A 236 15.87 5.55 -12.67
N THR A 237 16.94 5.66 -11.91
CA THR A 237 18.16 4.85 -12.10
C THR A 237 18.41 3.99 -10.87
N ILE A 238 18.88 2.76 -11.07
CA ILE A 238 19.26 1.84 -10.00
C ILE A 238 20.76 2.04 -9.75
N PRO A 239 21.18 2.58 -8.58
CA PRO A 239 22.59 2.72 -8.26
C PRO A 239 23.25 1.35 -8.15
N VAL A 240 24.39 1.15 -8.84
CA VAL A 240 25.10 -0.14 -8.91
C VAL A 240 25.50 -0.68 -7.53
N SER A 241 25.74 0.19 -6.56
CA SER A 241 26.16 -0.18 -5.21
C SER A 241 25.05 -0.82 -4.34
N TYR A 242 23.79 -0.80 -4.78
CA TYR A 242 22.66 -1.30 -3.99
C TYR A 242 22.02 -2.56 -4.56
N THR A 243 22.52 -3.12 -5.65
CA THR A 243 21.97 -4.32 -6.31
C THR A 243 22.06 -5.60 -5.45
N HIS A 244 22.68 -5.54 -4.27
CA HIS A 244 22.90 -6.67 -3.37
C HIS A 244 22.38 -6.44 -1.95
N LEU A 245 21.45 -5.52 -1.74
CA LEU A 245 20.75 -5.42 -0.46
C LEU A 245 19.85 -6.65 -0.28
N THR A 246 20.45 -7.75 0.18
CA THR A 246 19.69 -8.84 0.76
C THR A 246 19.27 -8.40 2.16
N LEU A 247 17.96 -8.27 2.40
CA LEU A 247 17.47 -8.26 3.77
C LEU A 247 17.95 -9.55 4.44
N PRO A 248 18.46 -9.50 5.69
CA PRO A 248 18.89 -10.70 6.37
C PRO A 248 17.74 -11.70 6.40
N THR A 249 17.92 -12.84 5.74
CA THR A 249 17.02 -13.98 5.84
C THR A 249 17.13 -14.49 7.26
N ILE A 250 16.12 -14.24 8.08
CA ILE A 250 16.00 -14.87 9.38
C ILE A 250 15.52 -16.30 9.09
N ARG A 251 16.40 -17.25 9.36
CA ARG A 251 16.07 -18.70 9.40
C ARG A 251 15.27 -19.02 10.64
#